data_5f0420d606b68e9d3171f977390a60b7
#
_entry.id   5f0420d606b68e9d3171f977390a60b7
#
_cell.length_a   1.000
_cell.length_b   1.000
_cell.length_c   1.000
_cell.angle_alpha   90.00
_cell.angle_beta   90.00
_cell.angle_gamma   90.00
#
_symmetry.space_group_name_H-M   'P 1'
#
loop_
_entity.id
_entity.type
_entity.pdbx_description
1 polymer ?
#
loop_
_entity_poly.entity_id
_entity_poly.type
_entity_poly.pdbx_seq_one_letter_code
_entity_poly.pdbx_strand_id
1 'polypeptide(L)'
;MVGYGASRLTHPTMLAPGMTHKNAETEVPKGDVKKVVLAYSGGLDTSIILKWLQTTYGCEVVTFTADLGQGEELEPARKKAQLLGIKDQNIFIEDLREEFVRDYVFPMFRANALYEGQYLLGTSIARPLIAKKQIEIAEKVGADAVAHGATGKGNDQVRFELAYYALKPDVKVIAPWREWDLTSRTKLIEFAERHQIPIAKDKRGEAPFSVDANLLHASSEGKVLEDPAHEVPDYVYSRTINPEDAPDKPTIITVDFERGDPVAIDGKALSPAALLARLNELGRANGIGRLDLVENRFVGMKSRGMYETPGGTILLAAHRGIESITLDRGAMHLKDELMPKYAELVYYGFWFSPEREMLQAAIDRSQELVTGRVRLKLYKGSVGVIGRESPYSLYDQDLVTFEEGAVAYDHRDAAGFIRLNALRLRTLGQRKKKLKL
;
A
#
# COMPACT_ATOMS: atom_id res chain seq x y z
N MET A 1 -35.52 25.32 45.59
CA MET A 1 -36.45 24.69 44.63
C MET A 1 -36.23 25.36 43.29
N VAL A 2 -35.54 24.68 42.39
CA VAL A 2 -35.50 25.04 40.97
C VAL A 2 -35.52 23.68 40.22
N GLY A 3 -36.65 23.42 39.57
CA GLY A 3 -36.90 22.19 38.88
C GLY A 3 -36.18 22.15 37.53
N TYR A 4 -35.48 21.04 37.25
CA TYR A 4 -34.99 20.72 35.94
C TYR A 4 -36.02 19.92 35.16
N GLY A 5 -36.56 20.50 34.08
CA GLY A 5 -37.45 19.85 33.14
C GLY A 5 -36.67 18.88 32.28
N ALA A 6 -37.10 17.60 32.31
CA ALA A 6 -36.59 16.55 31.43
C ALA A 6 -37.15 16.72 30.00
N SER A 7 -36.30 17.03 29.05
CA SER A 7 -36.61 16.98 27.61
C SER A 7 -36.66 15.51 27.16
N ARG A 8 -37.80 15.07 26.66
CA ARG A 8 -38.01 13.76 26.05
C ARG A 8 -37.21 13.69 24.73
N LEU A 9 -36.25 12.78 24.66
CA LEU A 9 -35.64 12.35 23.40
C LEU A 9 -36.70 11.52 22.64
N THR A 10 -37.14 12.05 21.51
CA THR A 10 -37.97 11.32 20.55
C THR A 10 -37.11 10.27 19.84
N HIS A 11 -37.54 9.01 19.91
CA HIS A 11 -36.97 7.90 19.15
C HIS A 11 -37.09 8.16 17.65
N PRO A 12 -36.08 7.79 16.82
CA PRO A 12 -36.22 7.81 15.38
C PRO A 12 -37.26 6.79 14.95
N THR A 13 -38.21 7.25 14.16
CA THR A 13 -39.27 6.47 13.54
C THR A 13 -38.69 5.34 12.72
N MET A 14 -39.10 4.10 12.99
CA MET A 14 -38.78 2.96 12.11
C MET A 14 -39.38 3.22 10.72
N LEU A 15 -38.53 3.18 9.70
CA LEU A 15 -38.93 3.17 8.31
C LEU A 15 -39.63 1.86 7.98
N ALA A 16 -40.78 1.94 7.35
CA ALA A 16 -41.58 0.82 6.93
C ALA A 16 -40.82 -0.08 5.92
N PRO A 17 -40.99 -1.43 5.96
CA PRO A 17 -40.39 -2.33 4.98
C PRO A 17 -41.12 -2.18 3.64
N GLY A 18 -40.46 -1.62 2.63
CA GLY A 18 -41.05 -1.52 1.30
C GLY A 18 -40.42 -0.51 0.32
N MET A 19 -39.40 0.23 0.72
CA MET A 19 -38.67 1.06 -0.25
C MET A 19 -37.52 0.28 -0.89
N THR A 20 -37.78 -0.34 -2.01
CA THR A 20 -36.71 -0.73 -2.95
C THR A 20 -36.07 0.58 -3.44
N HIS A 21 -34.87 0.87 -2.97
CA HIS A 21 -34.02 1.88 -3.60
C HIS A 21 -33.79 1.44 -5.05
N LYS A 22 -34.45 2.06 -5.99
CA LYS A 22 -33.99 2.07 -7.38
C LYS A 22 -32.70 2.88 -7.38
N ASN A 23 -31.55 2.18 -7.44
CA ASN A 23 -30.25 2.76 -7.75
C ASN A 23 -30.27 3.26 -9.21
N ALA A 24 -30.80 4.46 -9.43
CA ALA A 24 -31.03 4.99 -10.77
C ALA A 24 -29.95 5.96 -11.26
N GLU A 25 -28.81 6.11 -10.54
CA GLU A 25 -27.83 7.15 -10.87
C GLU A 25 -26.36 6.69 -10.98
N THR A 26 -26.04 5.40 -11.01
CA THR A 26 -24.64 4.93 -11.05
C THR A 26 -24.21 4.25 -12.35
N GLU A 27 -25.11 3.98 -13.29
CA GLU A 27 -24.75 3.36 -14.57
C GLU A 27 -24.57 4.41 -15.67
N VAL A 28 -23.39 4.39 -16.33
CA VAL A 28 -23.15 5.23 -17.52
C VAL A 28 -24.04 4.74 -18.66
N PRO A 29 -24.88 5.61 -19.30
CA PRO A 29 -25.74 5.19 -20.40
C PRO A 29 -24.94 4.57 -21.55
N LYS A 30 -25.38 3.39 -22.02
CA LYS A 30 -24.64 2.56 -22.99
C LYS A 30 -24.49 3.22 -24.39
N GLY A 31 -25.19 4.29 -24.70
CA GLY A 31 -25.04 5.04 -25.95
C GLY A 31 -24.11 6.25 -25.86
N ASP A 32 -23.70 6.65 -24.67
CA ASP A 32 -22.97 7.90 -24.43
C ASP A 32 -21.43 7.74 -24.39
N VAL A 33 -20.93 6.53 -24.53
CA VAL A 33 -19.49 6.23 -24.53
C VAL A 33 -19.07 5.74 -25.90
N LYS A 34 -18.18 6.49 -26.54
CA LYS A 34 -17.61 6.13 -27.85
C LYS A 34 -16.24 5.48 -27.72
N LYS A 35 -15.47 5.89 -26.72
CA LYS A 35 -14.12 5.40 -26.48
C LYS A 35 -13.83 5.29 -24.98
N VAL A 36 -13.27 4.15 -24.55
CA VAL A 36 -12.93 3.87 -23.15
C VAL A 36 -11.48 3.41 -23.02
N VAL A 37 -10.78 3.88 -21.98
CA VAL A 37 -9.46 3.35 -21.59
C VAL A 37 -9.66 2.33 -20.47
N LEU A 38 -9.26 1.08 -20.71
CA LEU A 38 -9.34 -0.02 -19.78
C LEU A 38 -8.00 -0.26 -19.09
N ALA A 39 -7.95 -0.28 -17.76
CA ALA A 39 -6.83 -0.84 -17.01
C ALA A 39 -6.79 -2.36 -17.27
N TYR A 40 -5.77 -2.80 -18.02
CA TYR A 40 -5.70 -4.12 -18.63
C TYR A 40 -4.47 -4.89 -18.17
N SER A 41 -4.67 -6.00 -17.46
CA SER A 41 -3.58 -6.87 -17.00
C SER A 41 -3.26 -8.03 -17.95
N GLY A 42 -4.08 -8.24 -19.00
CA GLY A 42 -3.98 -9.44 -19.85
C GLY A 42 -4.51 -10.71 -19.18
N GLY A 43 -4.98 -10.66 -17.94
CA GLY A 43 -5.64 -11.75 -17.24
C GLY A 43 -7.00 -12.12 -17.86
N LEU A 44 -7.62 -13.20 -17.36
CA LEU A 44 -8.91 -13.66 -17.85
C LEU A 44 -9.99 -12.60 -17.65
N ASP A 45 -10.10 -12.07 -16.44
CA ASP A 45 -11.17 -11.12 -16.08
C ASP A 45 -11.10 -9.84 -16.91
N THR A 46 -9.91 -9.22 -17.04
CA THR A 46 -9.74 -8.01 -17.84
C THR A 46 -9.94 -8.25 -19.33
N SER A 47 -9.68 -9.46 -19.83
CA SER A 47 -9.95 -9.84 -21.22
C SER A 47 -11.44 -10.04 -21.48
N ILE A 48 -12.19 -10.57 -20.50
CA ILE A 48 -13.64 -10.63 -20.54
C ILE A 48 -14.24 -9.22 -20.51
N ILE A 49 -13.73 -8.36 -19.64
CA ILE A 49 -14.14 -6.95 -19.54
C ILE A 49 -13.92 -6.21 -20.87
N LEU A 50 -12.75 -6.39 -21.49
CA LEU A 50 -12.46 -5.81 -22.80
C LEU A 50 -13.54 -6.20 -23.82
N LYS A 51 -13.85 -7.49 -23.93
CA LYS A 51 -14.86 -7.98 -24.87
C LYS A 51 -16.26 -7.53 -24.51
N TRP A 52 -16.59 -7.50 -23.23
CA TRP A 52 -17.88 -7.00 -22.75
C TRP A 52 -18.09 -5.51 -23.08
N LEU A 53 -17.07 -4.66 -22.91
CA LEU A 53 -17.11 -3.25 -23.32
C LEU A 53 -17.39 -3.11 -24.81
N GLN A 54 -16.71 -3.88 -25.66
CA GLN A 54 -16.93 -3.88 -27.12
C GLN A 54 -18.35 -4.29 -27.48
N THR A 55 -18.92 -5.31 -26.83
CA THR A 55 -20.23 -5.86 -27.20
C THR A 55 -21.41 -5.18 -26.55
N THR A 56 -21.25 -4.68 -25.32
CA THR A 56 -22.34 -4.09 -24.52
C THR A 56 -22.44 -2.59 -24.70
N TYR A 57 -21.30 -1.90 -24.73
CA TYR A 57 -21.26 -0.45 -24.99
C TYR A 57 -21.09 -0.10 -26.46
N GLY A 58 -20.63 -1.04 -27.30
CA GLY A 58 -20.35 -0.77 -28.72
C GLY A 58 -19.22 0.26 -28.91
N CYS A 59 -18.37 0.47 -27.92
CA CYS A 59 -17.35 1.51 -27.89
C CYS A 59 -15.98 1.01 -28.36
N GLU A 60 -15.13 1.93 -28.79
CA GLU A 60 -13.72 1.68 -29.02
C GLU A 60 -13.01 1.50 -27.69
N VAL A 61 -12.26 0.39 -27.54
CA VAL A 61 -11.49 0.11 -26.33
C VAL A 61 -10.00 0.39 -26.58
N VAL A 62 -9.41 1.16 -25.68
CA VAL A 62 -7.97 1.39 -25.55
C VAL A 62 -7.53 0.62 -24.32
N THR A 63 -6.47 -0.18 -24.43
CA THR A 63 -5.92 -0.92 -23.28
C THR A 63 -4.69 -0.22 -22.73
N PHE A 64 -4.60 -0.17 -21.40
CA PHE A 64 -3.43 0.33 -20.70
C PHE A 64 -2.92 -0.71 -19.69
N THR A 65 -1.67 -1.08 -19.81
CA THR A 65 -0.93 -1.98 -18.91
C THR A 65 0.25 -1.24 -18.32
N ALA A 66 0.31 -1.18 -16.99
CA ALA A 66 1.43 -0.59 -16.26
C ALA A 66 2.47 -1.67 -15.92
N ASP A 67 3.74 -1.42 -16.24
CA ASP A 67 4.86 -2.16 -15.65
C ASP A 67 5.26 -1.49 -14.33
N LEU A 68 4.91 -2.16 -13.24
CA LEU A 68 5.30 -1.78 -11.88
C LEU A 68 6.32 -2.76 -11.27
N GLY A 69 6.94 -3.60 -12.10
CA GLY A 69 7.88 -4.64 -11.64
C GLY A 69 7.17 -5.87 -11.05
N GLN A 70 6.01 -6.24 -11.58
CA GLN A 70 5.25 -7.42 -11.18
C GLN A 70 5.97 -8.74 -11.50
N GLY A 71 6.98 -8.70 -12.40
CA GLY A 71 7.79 -9.87 -12.78
C GLY A 71 7.15 -10.74 -13.86
N GLU A 72 6.02 -10.32 -14.45
CA GLU A 72 5.38 -10.97 -15.58
C GLU A 72 5.86 -10.35 -16.90
N GLU A 73 5.89 -11.15 -17.97
CA GLU A 73 6.13 -10.66 -19.32
C GLU A 73 4.93 -9.84 -19.81
N LEU A 74 5.17 -8.62 -20.28
CA LEU A 74 4.11 -7.71 -20.76
C LEU A 74 3.66 -8.01 -22.21
N GLU A 75 4.53 -8.61 -23.01
CA GLU A 75 4.20 -9.01 -24.40
C GLU A 75 3.00 -9.97 -24.53
N PRO A 76 2.76 -10.92 -23.62
CA PRO A 76 1.53 -11.72 -23.65
C PRO A 76 0.25 -10.88 -23.52
N ALA A 77 0.27 -9.79 -22.72
CA ALA A 77 -0.87 -8.87 -22.60
C ALA A 77 -1.13 -8.15 -23.93
N ARG A 78 -0.07 -7.64 -24.60
CA ARG A 78 -0.17 -7.03 -25.95
C ARG A 78 -0.78 -7.98 -26.95
N LYS A 79 -0.21 -9.18 -27.09
CA LYS A 79 -0.70 -10.20 -28.03
C LYS A 79 -2.15 -10.55 -27.80
N LYS A 80 -2.56 -10.65 -26.55
CA LYS A 80 -3.94 -10.97 -26.18
C LYS A 80 -4.90 -9.83 -26.51
N ALA A 81 -4.50 -8.58 -26.29
CA ALA A 81 -5.29 -7.42 -26.73
C ALA A 81 -5.45 -7.39 -28.26
N GLN A 82 -4.38 -7.67 -29.03
CA GLN A 82 -4.42 -7.78 -30.48
C GLN A 82 -5.38 -8.89 -30.94
N LEU A 83 -5.32 -10.08 -30.33
CA LEU A 83 -6.23 -11.19 -30.60
C LEU A 83 -7.72 -10.83 -30.35
N LEU A 84 -7.97 -9.93 -29.40
CA LEU A 84 -9.29 -9.41 -29.10
C LEU A 84 -9.71 -8.21 -29.97
N GLY A 85 -8.90 -7.92 -31.02
CA GLY A 85 -9.22 -6.92 -32.04
C GLY A 85 -8.80 -5.48 -31.71
N ILE A 86 -7.95 -5.29 -30.70
CA ILE A 86 -7.41 -3.96 -30.39
C ILE A 86 -6.26 -3.64 -31.36
N LYS A 87 -6.33 -2.45 -31.98
CA LYS A 87 -5.28 -1.96 -32.87
C LYS A 87 -4.03 -1.56 -32.05
N ASP A 88 -2.85 -1.73 -32.61
CA ASP A 88 -1.57 -1.44 -31.91
C ASP A 88 -1.50 -0.01 -31.35
N GLN A 89 -2.04 0.96 -32.07
CA GLN A 89 -2.10 2.36 -31.62
C GLN A 89 -2.97 2.58 -30.38
N ASN A 90 -3.82 1.62 -30.04
CA ASN A 90 -4.72 1.64 -28.87
C ASN A 90 -4.23 0.71 -27.75
N ILE A 91 -3.01 0.17 -27.84
CA ILE A 91 -2.40 -0.68 -26.82
C ILE A 91 -1.24 0.10 -26.19
N PHE A 92 -1.42 0.55 -24.97
CA PHE A 92 -0.43 1.26 -24.18
C PHE A 92 0.16 0.31 -23.13
N ILE A 93 1.48 0.20 -23.14
CA ILE A 93 2.26 -0.50 -22.10
C ILE A 93 3.36 0.46 -21.69
N GLU A 94 3.37 0.90 -20.44
CA GLU A 94 4.30 1.88 -19.94
C GLU A 94 5.12 1.33 -18.75
N ASP A 95 6.44 1.52 -18.81
CA ASP A 95 7.34 1.24 -17.69
C ASP A 95 7.24 2.38 -16.67
N LEU A 96 6.62 2.08 -15.54
CA LEU A 96 6.38 3.02 -14.45
C LEU A 96 7.19 2.70 -13.19
N ARG A 97 8.16 1.78 -13.28
CA ARG A 97 8.92 1.31 -12.11
C ARG A 97 9.65 2.43 -11.39
N GLU A 98 10.31 3.32 -12.13
CA GLU A 98 11.02 4.45 -11.53
C GLU A 98 10.06 5.47 -10.90
N GLU A 99 8.99 5.86 -11.59
CA GLU A 99 7.96 6.75 -11.04
C GLU A 99 7.30 6.14 -9.81
N PHE A 100 6.98 4.84 -9.86
CA PHE A 100 6.38 4.12 -8.74
C PHE A 100 7.25 4.17 -7.48
N VAL A 101 8.54 3.89 -7.61
CA VAL A 101 9.42 3.86 -6.43
C VAL A 101 9.72 5.28 -5.94
N ARG A 102 10.08 6.19 -6.83
CA ARG A 102 10.46 7.55 -6.46
C ARG A 102 9.30 8.35 -5.86
N ASP A 103 8.10 8.29 -6.48
CA ASP A 103 7.00 9.21 -6.19
C ASP A 103 5.89 8.59 -5.31
N TYR A 104 5.90 7.27 -5.10
CA TYR A 104 4.90 6.57 -4.29
C TYR A 104 5.53 5.74 -3.17
N VAL A 105 6.54 4.92 -3.44
CA VAL A 105 7.18 4.08 -2.44
C VAL A 105 7.99 4.92 -1.46
N PHE A 106 8.93 5.75 -1.94
CA PHE A 106 9.80 6.54 -1.06
C PHE A 106 9.04 7.53 -0.18
N PRO A 107 8.04 8.31 -0.68
CA PRO A 107 7.21 9.14 0.19
C PRO A 107 6.52 8.37 1.31
N MET A 108 6.04 7.18 1.02
CA MET A 108 5.44 6.28 2.01
C MET A 108 6.48 5.81 3.06
N PHE A 109 7.71 5.51 2.63
CA PHE A 109 8.79 5.13 3.56
C PHE A 109 9.27 6.31 4.41
N ARG A 110 9.33 7.53 3.88
CA ARG A 110 9.59 8.73 4.70
C ARG A 110 8.57 8.85 5.84
N ALA A 111 7.32 8.46 5.60
CA ALA A 111 6.29 8.38 6.64
C ALA A 111 6.46 7.18 7.59
N ASN A 112 7.28 6.18 7.27
CA ASN A 112 7.28 4.85 7.90
C ASN A 112 5.89 4.22 7.92
N ALA A 113 5.10 4.42 6.87
CA ALA A 113 3.68 4.09 6.84
C ALA A 113 3.45 2.57 6.89
N LEU A 114 2.69 2.15 7.90
CA LEU A 114 2.27 0.78 8.11
C LEU A 114 0.77 0.78 8.43
N TYR A 115 -0.05 0.23 7.54
CA TYR A 115 -1.46 0.06 7.85
C TYR A 115 -1.63 -1.02 8.92
N GLU A 116 -2.41 -0.70 9.97
CA GLU A 116 -2.59 -1.55 11.16
C GLU A 116 -1.26 -2.01 11.80
N GLY A 117 -0.20 -1.18 11.66
CA GLY A 117 1.11 -1.42 12.24
C GLY A 117 1.97 -2.47 11.53
N GLN A 118 1.52 -3.06 10.42
CA GLN A 118 2.21 -4.18 9.77
C GLN A 118 2.27 -4.08 8.24
N TYR A 119 1.19 -3.69 7.56
CA TYR A 119 1.08 -3.77 6.11
C TYR A 119 1.75 -2.58 5.40
N LEU A 120 2.70 -2.86 4.50
CA LEU A 120 3.49 -1.88 3.73
C LEU A 120 2.79 -1.32 2.48
N LEU A 121 1.46 -1.42 2.37
CA LEU A 121 0.63 -0.66 1.44
C LEU A 121 0.90 -0.85 -0.07
N GLY A 122 1.62 -1.89 -0.49
CA GLY A 122 2.08 -2.03 -1.88
C GLY A 122 0.99 -1.97 -2.94
N THR A 123 -0.17 -2.62 -2.74
CA THR A 123 -1.32 -2.51 -3.63
C THR A 123 -1.94 -1.11 -3.55
N SER A 124 -2.02 -0.54 -2.34
CA SER A 124 -2.71 0.73 -2.09
C SER A 124 -2.05 1.92 -2.79
N ILE A 125 -0.71 1.93 -2.91
CA ILE A 125 0.04 2.98 -3.61
C ILE A 125 0.19 2.73 -5.12
N ALA A 126 -0.03 1.50 -5.58
CA ALA A 126 0.03 1.17 -7.01
C ALA A 126 -1.19 1.71 -7.77
N ARG A 127 -2.39 1.60 -7.19
CA ARG A 127 -3.65 1.98 -7.86
C ARG A 127 -3.75 3.46 -8.20
N PRO A 128 -3.36 4.44 -7.34
CA PRO A 128 -3.31 5.84 -7.69
C PRO A 128 -2.41 6.16 -8.89
N LEU A 129 -1.23 5.52 -9.00
CA LEU A 129 -0.35 5.70 -10.14
C LEU A 129 -0.96 5.15 -11.43
N ILE A 130 -1.53 3.93 -11.38
CA ILE A 130 -2.22 3.35 -12.55
C ILE A 130 -3.37 4.26 -12.98
N ALA A 131 -4.19 4.73 -12.03
CA ALA A 131 -5.31 5.62 -12.30
C ALA A 131 -4.86 6.94 -12.93
N LYS A 132 -3.78 7.56 -12.42
CA LYS A 132 -3.18 8.77 -12.99
C LYS A 132 -2.80 8.57 -14.45
N LYS A 133 -2.06 7.52 -14.75
CA LYS A 133 -1.63 7.22 -16.13
C LYS A 133 -2.81 6.89 -17.04
N GLN A 134 -3.81 6.23 -16.53
CA GLN A 134 -5.01 5.93 -17.29
C GLN A 134 -5.79 7.20 -17.66
N ILE A 135 -5.89 8.19 -16.77
CA ILE A 135 -6.48 9.51 -17.07
C ILE A 135 -5.62 10.26 -18.09
N GLU A 136 -4.29 10.29 -17.94
CA GLU A 136 -3.38 10.91 -18.92
C GLU A 136 -3.55 10.30 -20.33
N ILE A 137 -3.68 8.97 -20.43
CA ILE A 137 -3.94 8.27 -21.69
C ILE A 137 -5.35 8.62 -22.22
N ALA A 138 -6.36 8.65 -21.35
CA ALA A 138 -7.73 8.98 -21.74
C ALA A 138 -7.81 10.39 -22.37
N GLU A 139 -7.11 11.35 -21.79
CA GLU A 139 -7.00 12.71 -22.36
C GLU A 139 -6.26 12.71 -23.69
N LYS A 140 -5.12 12.01 -23.77
CA LYS A 140 -4.31 11.90 -24.99
C LYS A 140 -5.06 11.31 -26.17
N VAL A 141 -5.91 10.30 -25.94
CA VAL A 141 -6.66 9.63 -27.01
C VAL A 141 -8.08 10.15 -27.21
N GLY A 142 -8.50 11.13 -26.40
CA GLY A 142 -9.86 11.70 -26.42
C GLY A 142 -10.92 10.67 -26.02
N ALA A 143 -10.66 9.90 -24.95
CA ALA A 143 -11.62 8.91 -24.45
C ALA A 143 -12.68 9.56 -23.57
N ASP A 144 -13.92 9.06 -23.68
CA ASP A 144 -15.09 9.54 -22.94
C ASP A 144 -15.16 8.93 -21.52
N ALA A 145 -14.52 7.78 -21.33
CA ALA A 145 -14.61 7.00 -20.10
C ALA A 145 -13.31 6.26 -19.79
N VAL A 146 -13.20 5.85 -18.53
CA VAL A 146 -12.21 4.89 -18.04
C VAL A 146 -12.91 3.66 -17.46
N ALA A 147 -12.25 2.49 -17.50
CA ALA A 147 -12.78 1.27 -16.93
C ALA A 147 -11.71 0.52 -16.14
N HIS A 148 -12.13 -0.19 -15.10
CA HIS A 148 -11.26 -1.05 -14.28
C HIS A 148 -11.90 -2.40 -14.02
N GLY A 149 -11.07 -3.41 -13.70
CA GLY A 149 -11.49 -4.77 -13.38
C GLY A 149 -11.59 -5.09 -11.90
N ALA A 150 -11.54 -4.11 -11.02
CA ALA A 150 -11.64 -4.32 -9.58
C ALA A 150 -13.03 -4.82 -9.18
N THR A 151 -13.08 -5.85 -8.31
CA THR A 151 -14.34 -6.43 -7.83
C THR A 151 -15.05 -5.53 -6.84
N GLY A 152 -16.40 -5.65 -6.75
CA GLY A 152 -17.21 -4.85 -5.83
C GLY A 152 -16.98 -5.15 -4.34
N LYS A 153 -16.21 -6.20 -3.99
CA LYS A 153 -15.88 -6.59 -2.61
C LYS A 153 -14.51 -6.09 -2.14
N GLY A 154 -13.67 -5.59 -3.07
CA GLY A 154 -12.30 -5.15 -2.77
C GLY A 154 -12.17 -3.64 -2.57
N ASN A 155 -11.09 -3.21 -1.92
CA ASN A 155 -10.75 -1.79 -1.78
C ASN A 155 -10.28 -1.16 -3.11
N ASP A 156 -9.84 -1.96 -4.06
CA ASP A 156 -9.21 -1.46 -5.29
C ASP A 156 -10.15 -0.63 -6.15
N GLN A 157 -11.46 -0.98 -6.19
CA GLN A 157 -12.44 -0.14 -6.86
C GLN A 157 -12.46 1.28 -6.26
N VAL A 158 -12.40 1.39 -4.93
CA VAL A 158 -12.38 2.69 -4.22
C VAL A 158 -11.11 3.47 -4.57
N ARG A 159 -9.96 2.80 -4.56
CA ARG A 159 -8.65 3.40 -4.86
C ARG A 159 -8.56 3.94 -6.29
N PHE A 160 -9.08 3.19 -7.26
CA PHE A 160 -9.14 3.63 -8.65
C PHE A 160 -10.07 4.85 -8.79
N GLU A 161 -11.30 4.73 -8.31
CA GLU A 161 -12.32 5.75 -8.56
C GLU A 161 -12.06 7.05 -7.81
N LEU A 162 -11.62 7.01 -6.55
CA LEU A 162 -11.21 8.22 -5.84
C LEU A 162 -10.05 8.93 -6.54
N ALA A 163 -9.09 8.17 -7.10
CA ALA A 163 -8.01 8.76 -7.89
C ALA A 163 -8.52 9.36 -9.20
N TYR A 164 -9.43 8.69 -9.91
CA TYR A 164 -10.02 9.23 -11.12
C TYR A 164 -10.75 10.55 -10.85
N TYR A 165 -11.66 10.59 -9.86
CA TYR A 165 -12.42 11.78 -9.53
C TYR A 165 -11.57 12.94 -8.99
N ALA A 166 -10.47 12.64 -8.31
CA ALA A 166 -9.54 13.67 -7.89
C ALA A 166 -8.80 14.33 -9.06
N LEU A 167 -8.46 13.54 -10.09
CA LEU A 167 -7.69 14.00 -11.25
C LEU A 167 -8.57 14.54 -12.39
N LYS A 168 -9.76 13.97 -12.56
CA LYS A 168 -10.74 14.36 -13.60
C LYS A 168 -12.16 14.21 -13.04
N PRO A 169 -12.71 15.26 -12.37
CA PRO A 169 -13.97 15.19 -11.63
C PRO A 169 -15.20 14.76 -12.46
N ASP A 170 -15.20 15.01 -13.75
CA ASP A 170 -16.27 14.73 -14.69
C ASP A 170 -16.07 13.44 -15.50
N VAL A 171 -15.05 12.63 -15.19
CA VAL A 171 -14.78 11.40 -15.91
C VAL A 171 -15.89 10.36 -15.70
N LYS A 172 -16.30 9.72 -16.79
CA LYS A 172 -17.21 8.57 -16.73
C LYS A 172 -16.42 7.32 -16.34
N VAL A 173 -16.89 6.60 -15.33
CA VAL A 173 -16.24 5.37 -14.86
C VAL A 173 -17.14 4.18 -15.13
N ILE A 174 -16.62 3.17 -15.81
CA ILE A 174 -17.31 1.90 -16.06
C ILE A 174 -16.65 0.83 -15.17
N ALA A 175 -17.45 0.26 -14.27
CA ALA A 175 -17.03 -0.76 -13.32
C ALA A 175 -17.84 -2.05 -13.56
N PRO A 176 -17.43 -2.92 -14.48
CA PRO A 176 -18.24 -4.05 -14.95
C PRO A 176 -18.72 -4.97 -13.84
N TRP A 177 -17.93 -5.21 -12.81
CA TRP A 177 -18.33 -6.04 -11.66
C TRP A 177 -19.57 -5.53 -10.91
N ARG A 178 -19.99 -4.29 -11.11
CA ARG A 178 -21.22 -3.71 -10.55
C ARG A 178 -22.37 -3.67 -11.55
N GLU A 179 -22.10 -3.90 -12.85
CA GLU A 179 -23.04 -3.67 -13.93
C GLU A 179 -23.47 -4.94 -14.65
N TRP A 180 -22.57 -5.96 -14.71
CA TRP A 180 -22.82 -7.17 -15.47
C TRP A 180 -23.46 -8.30 -14.65
N ASP A 181 -24.03 -9.28 -15.35
CA ASP A 181 -24.61 -10.48 -14.76
C ASP A 181 -23.61 -11.65 -14.62
N LEU A 182 -22.34 -11.45 -14.99
CA LEU A 182 -21.26 -12.45 -14.95
C LEU A 182 -20.73 -12.64 -13.52
N THR A 183 -21.60 -13.00 -12.60
CA THR A 183 -21.33 -12.99 -11.14
C THR A 183 -20.58 -14.22 -10.62
N SER A 184 -20.30 -15.22 -11.48
CA SER A 184 -19.59 -16.44 -11.10
C SER A 184 -18.48 -16.81 -12.08
N ARG A 185 -17.50 -17.58 -11.60
CA ARG A 185 -16.40 -18.09 -12.45
C ARG A 185 -16.94 -18.90 -13.63
N THR A 186 -18.00 -19.68 -13.43
CA THR A 186 -18.66 -20.46 -14.49
C THR A 186 -19.18 -19.55 -15.59
N LYS A 187 -19.93 -18.51 -15.24
CA LYS A 187 -20.44 -17.53 -16.21
C LYS A 187 -19.32 -16.79 -16.95
N LEU A 188 -18.24 -16.47 -16.27
CA LEU A 188 -17.05 -15.85 -16.89
C LEU A 188 -16.42 -16.78 -17.91
N ILE A 189 -16.27 -18.07 -17.59
CA ILE A 189 -15.73 -19.08 -18.51
C ILE A 189 -16.66 -19.29 -19.72
N GLU A 190 -17.97 -19.42 -19.50
CA GLU A 190 -18.97 -19.52 -20.58
C GLU A 190 -18.95 -18.30 -21.51
N PHE A 191 -18.83 -17.10 -20.96
CA PHE A 191 -18.69 -15.87 -21.76
C PHE A 191 -17.39 -15.90 -22.57
N ALA A 192 -16.27 -16.30 -21.95
CA ALA A 192 -14.98 -16.38 -22.60
C ALA A 192 -14.99 -17.40 -23.74
N GLU A 193 -15.61 -18.59 -23.57
CA GLU A 193 -15.75 -19.60 -24.60
C GLU A 193 -16.64 -19.13 -25.76
N ARG A 194 -17.78 -18.51 -25.46
CA ARG A 194 -18.70 -17.95 -26.48
C ARG A 194 -18.01 -16.90 -27.35
N HIS A 195 -17.13 -16.11 -26.78
CA HIS A 195 -16.42 -15.04 -27.46
C HIS A 195 -14.99 -15.40 -27.89
N GLN A 196 -14.61 -16.69 -27.81
CA GLN A 196 -13.31 -17.24 -28.21
C GLN A 196 -12.11 -16.53 -27.52
N ILE A 197 -12.31 -16.09 -26.27
CA ILE A 197 -11.25 -15.48 -25.48
C ILE A 197 -10.30 -16.61 -25.04
N PRO A 198 -8.97 -16.50 -25.32
CA PRO A 198 -8.02 -17.53 -24.92
C PRO A 198 -7.95 -17.70 -23.40
N ILE A 199 -8.23 -18.90 -22.92
CA ILE A 199 -8.09 -19.29 -21.52
C ILE A 199 -6.88 -20.22 -21.43
N ALA A 200 -5.90 -19.89 -20.58
CA ALA A 200 -4.77 -20.76 -20.33
C ALA A 200 -5.27 -22.11 -19.78
N LYS A 201 -4.75 -23.22 -20.33
CA LYS A 201 -5.23 -24.59 -20.00
C LYS A 201 -5.03 -24.93 -18.52
N ASP A 202 -3.97 -24.43 -17.92
CA ASP A 202 -3.62 -24.56 -16.50
C ASP A 202 -4.58 -23.82 -15.55
N LYS A 203 -5.29 -22.80 -16.05
CA LYS A 203 -6.26 -22.03 -15.26
C LYS A 203 -7.70 -22.53 -15.33
N ARG A 204 -7.97 -23.61 -16.07
CA ARG A 204 -9.31 -24.22 -16.17
C ARG A 204 -9.75 -25.00 -14.93
N GLY A 205 -8.80 -25.49 -14.15
CA GLY A 205 -9.06 -26.33 -12.97
C GLY A 205 -8.77 -25.67 -11.62
N GLU A 206 -7.65 -25.00 -11.47
CA GLU A 206 -7.16 -24.57 -10.17
C GLU A 206 -6.33 -23.28 -10.25
N ALA A 207 -6.93 -22.13 -9.99
CA ALA A 207 -6.17 -21.07 -9.35
C ALA A 207 -6.46 -21.16 -7.83
N PRO A 208 -5.54 -21.60 -7.00
CA PRO A 208 -5.79 -21.82 -5.58
C PRO A 208 -6.03 -20.51 -4.83
N PHE A 209 -5.47 -19.40 -5.30
CA PHE A 209 -5.59 -18.07 -4.71
C PHE A 209 -5.30 -17.00 -5.77
N SER A 210 -5.65 -15.73 -5.48
CA SER A 210 -5.32 -14.57 -6.31
C SER A 210 -3.98 -13.98 -5.89
N VAL A 211 -3.17 -13.58 -6.86
CA VAL A 211 -1.88 -12.90 -6.61
C VAL A 211 -1.91 -11.53 -7.28
N ASP A 212 -1.55 -10.49 -6.51
CA ASP A 212 -1.27 -9.14 -7.00
C ASP A 212 0.18 -8.78 -6.66
N ALA A 213 0.95 -8.29 -7.62
CA ALA A 213 2.37 -8.05 -7.44
C ALA A 213 2.82 -6.75 -8.09
N ASN A 214 3.83 -6.13 -7.48
CA ASN A 214 4.60 -5.02 -8.02
C ASN A 214 6.01 -5.03 -7.42
N LEU A 215 6.82 -4.03 -7.73
CA LEU A 215 8.22 -3.99 -7.27
C LEU A 215 8.36 -3.94 -5.74
N LEU A 216 7.38 -3.37 -5.02
CA LEU A 216 7.43 -3.32 -3.55
C LEU A 216 7.00 -4.65 -2.91
N HIS A 217 5.95 -5.30 -3.42
CA HIS A 217 5.38 -6.47 -2.77
C HIS A 217 4.75 -7.50 -3.73
N ALA A 218 4.46 -8.67 -3.18
CA ALA A 218 3.42 -9.57 -3.67
C ALA A 218 2.39 -9.78 -2.56
N SER A 219 1.11 -9.86 -2.95
CA SER A 219 0.01 -10.22 -2.05
C SER A 219 -0.76 -11.41 -2.62
N SER A 220 -1.10 -12.36 -1.76
CA SER A 220 -1.88 -13.55 -2.09
C SER A 220 -3.11 -13.63 -1.19
N GLU A 221 -4.29 -13.85 -1.78
CA GLU A 221 -5.55 -13.92 -1.04
C GLU A 221 -6.54 -14.90 -1.68
N GLY A 222 -7.53 -15.32 -0.90
CA GLY A 222 -8.64 -16.15 -1.37
C GLY A 222 -8.44 -17.66 -1.19
N LYS A 223 -9.52 -18.43 -1.35
CA LYS A 223 -9.60 -19.90 -1.29
C LYS A 223 -8.98 -20.50 -0.03
N VAL A 224 -7.89 -21.28 -0.16
CA VAL A 224 -7.22 -21.95 0.97
C VAL A 224 -6.75 -20.95 2.04
N LEU A 225 -6.54 -19.68 1.66
CA LEU A 225 -6.08 -18.63 2.56
C LEU A 225 -7.23 -17.93 3.33
N GLU A 226 -8.49 -18.19 2.97
CA GLU A 226 -9.66 -17.54 3.59
C GLU A 226 -9.88 -17.96 5.04
N ASP A 227 -9.53 -19.19 5.39
CA ASP A 227 -9.65 -19.69 6.76
C ASP A 227 -8.41 -19.34 7.59
N PRO A 228 -8.53 -18.43 8.57
CA PRO A 228 -7.39 -18.01 9.40
C PRO A 228 -6.86 -19.10 10.33
N ALA A 229 -7.56 -20.22 10.48
CA ALA A 229 -7.11 -21.37 11.28
C ALA A 229 -6.14 -22.28 10.51
N HIS A 230 -6.06 -22.14 9.16
CA HIS A 230 -5.17 -22.96 8.36
C HIS A 230 -3.78 -22.31 8.23
N GLU A 231 -2.74 -23.13 8.39
CA GLU A 231 -1.36 -22.76 8.08
C GLU A 231 -1.21 -22.47 6.59
N VAL A 232 -0.41 -21.44 6.29
CA VAL A 232 -0.14 -21.03 4.92
C VAL A 232 0.84 -22.01 4.27
N PRO A 233 0.47 -22.68 3.17
CA PRO A 233 1.38 -23.57 2.46
C PRO A 233 2.59 -22.81 1.87
N ASP A 234 3.76 -23.40 1.89
CA ASP A 234 5.01 -22.80 1.39
C ASP A 234 4.93 -22.33 -0.07
N TYR A 235 4.18 -23.00 -0.91
CA TYR A 235 4.01 -22.64 -2.33
C TYR A 235 3.31 -21.29 -2.56
N VAL A 236 2.70 -20.72 -1.53
CA VAL A 236 2.08 -19.39 -1.59
C VAL A 236 3.14 -18.29 -1.68
N TYR A 237 4.29 -18.52 -1.07
CA TYR A 237 5.39 -17.57 -1.06
C TYR A 237 6.26 -17.73 -2.32
N SER A 238 6.18 -16.75 -3.21
CA SER A 238 6.88 -16.77 -4.51
C SER A 238 8.10 -15.84 -4.55
N ARG A 239 8.16 -14.86 -3.66
CA ARG A 239 9.18 -13.82 -3.63
C ARG A 239 10.32 -14.09 -2.68
N THR A 240 10.14 -15.00 -1.72
CA THR A 240 11.12 -15.30 -0.66
C THR A 240 11.35 -16.80 -0.55
N ILE A 241 12.58 -17.20 -0.24
CA ILE A 241 12.87 -18.56 0.20
C ILE A 241 12.39 -18.74 1.65
N ASN A 242 12.23 -19.99 2.09
CA ASN A 242 11.93 -20.25 3.49
C ASN A 242 13.09 -19.75 4.37
N PRO A 243 12.81 -19.08 5.51
CA PRO A 243 13.87 -18.63 6.41
C PRO A 243 14.82 -19.75 6.86
N GLU A 244 14.31 -20.96 7.00
CA GLU A 244 15.10 -22.15 7.38
C GLU A 244 16.10 -22.55 6.30
N ASP A 245 15.75 -22.35 5.01
CA ASP A 245 16.59 -22.66 3.85
C ASP A 245 17.58 -21.53 3.52
N ALA A 246 17.47 -20.38 4.21
CA ALA A 246 18.38 -19.25 4.01
C ALA A 246 19.79 -19.56 4.54
N PRO A 247 20.84 -18.92 3.97
CA PRO A 247 22.22 -19.18 4.33
C PRO A 247 22.51 -19.06 5.83
N ASP A 248 23.32 -19.96 6.37
CA ASP A 248 23.79 -19.90 7.77
C ASP A 248 24.77 -18.74 8.03
N LYS A 249 25.37 -18.20 6.98
CA LYS A 249 26.22 -17.00 7.07
C LYS A 249 25.35 -15.76 6.86
N PRO A 250 25.30 -14.83 7.81
CA PRO A 250 24.56 -13.58 7.65
C PRO A 250 25.11 -12.72 6.50
N THR A 251 24.23 -12.02 5.81
CA THR A 251 24.56 -11.00 4.82
C THR A 251 24.64 -9.65 5.51
N ILE A 252 25.78 -8.96 5.38
CA ILE A 252 25.96 -7.60 5.90
C ILE A 252 25.87 -6.63 4.72
N ILE A 253 25.05 -5.60 4.86
CA ILE A 253 24.91 -4.53 3.86
C ILE A 253 24.94 -3.16 4.52
N THR A 254 25.22 -2.15 3.72
CA THR A 254 25.08 -0.74 4.11
C THR A 254 24.11 -0.05 3.18
N VAL A 255 23.16 0.71 3.72
CA VAL A 255 22.24 1.55 2.96
C VAL A 255 22.56 3.02 3.27
N ASP A 256 22.85 3.81 2.23
CA ASP A 256 23.08 5.23 2.36
C ASP A 256 21.78 6.00 2.08
N PHE A 257 21.53 7.04 2.87
CA PHE A 257 20.36 7.91 2.80
C PHE A 257 20.72 9.35 2.56
N GLU A 258 19.87 10.03 1.78
CA GLU A 258 19.89 11.48 1.59
C GLU A 258 18.47 12.02 1.75
N ARG A 259 18.26 12.91 2.75
CA ARG A 259 16.96 13.54 3.02
C ARG A 259 15.80 12.53 3.15
N GLY A 260 16.06 11.41 3.81
CA GLY A 260 15.10 10.34 4.06
C GLY A 260 14.95 9.30 2.93
N ASP A 261 15.48 9.56 1.73
CA ASP A 261 15.42 8.61 0.64
C ASP A 261 16.72 7.77 0.57
N PRO A 262 16.63 6.46 0.31
CA PRO A 262 17.81 5.63 0.09
C PRO A 262 18.41 5.94 -1.27
N VAL A 263 19.74 6.10 -1.33
CA VAL A 263 20.45 6.51 -2.55
C VAL A 263 21.54 5.52 -3.00
N ALA A 264 22.05 4.68 -2.08
CA ALA A 264 23.07 3.69 -2.41
C ALA A 264 22.98 2.45 -1.53
N ILE A 265 23.51 1.33 -2.05
CA ILE A 265 23.73 0.10 -1.29
C ILE A 265 25.21 -0.26 -1.42
N ASP A 266 25.88 -0.49 -0.28
CA ASP A 266 27.31 -0.81 -0.19
C ASP A 266 28.18 0.21 -0.95
N GLY A 267 27.81 1.52 -0.87
CA GLY A 267 28.47 2.63 -1.51
C GLY A 267 28.23 2.75 -3.03
N LYS A 268 27.44 1.87 -3.63
CA LYS A 268 27.05 1.93 -5.04
C LYS A 268 25.72 2.68 -5.17
N ALA A 269 25.76 3.87 -5.79
CA ALA A 269 24.57 4.63 -6.13
C ALA A 269 23.68 3.86 -7.11
N LEU A 270 22.38 3.86 -6.87
CA LEU A 270 21.37 3.16 -7.68
C LEU A 270 20.17 4.08 -7.90
N SER A 271 19.47 3.89 -9.03
CA SER A 271 18.17 4.53 -9.22
C SER A 271 17.14 3.96 -8.25
N PRO A 272 16.06 4.69 -7.95
CA PRO A 272 15.01 4.23 -7.02
C PRO A 272 14.52 2.79 -7.28
N ALA A 273 14.15 2.47 -8.52
CA ALA A 273 13.68 1.14 -8.87
C ALA A 273 14.78 0.08 -8.75
N ALA A 274 16.00 0.38 -9.20
CA ALA A 274 17.15 -0.54 -9.11
C ALA A 274 17.54 -0.80 -7.66
N LEU A 275 17.46 0.21 -6.79
CA LEU A 275 17.74 0.10 -5.36
C LEU A 275 16.74 -0.85 -4.68
N LEU A 276 15.44 -0.64 -4.90
CA LEU A 276 14.40 -1.50 -4.33
C LEU A 276 14.50 -2.94 -4.88
N ALA A 277 14.78 -3.09 -6.19
CA ALA A 277 15.01 -4.40 -6.79
C ALA A 277 16.19 -5.13 -6.12
N ARG A 278 17.30 -4.41 -5.87
CA ARG A 278 18.46 -4.99 -5.17
C ARG A 278 18.14 -5.40 -3.74
N LEU A 279 17.38 -4.59 -3.01
CA LEU A 279 16.94 -4.96 -1.66
C LEU A 279 15.99 -6.17 -1.69
N ASN A 280 15.15 -6.30 -2.72
CA ASN A 280 14.30 -7.48 -2.92
C ASN A 280 15.11 -8.75 -3.12
N GLU A 281 16.18 -8.70 -3.94
CA GLU A 281 17.08 -9.85 -4.13
C GLU A 281 17.73 -10.29 -2.81
N LEU A 282 18.23 -9.33 -2.03
CA LEU A 282 18.86 -9.57 -0.75
C LEU A 282 17.86 -10.12 0.29
N GLY A 283 16.65 -9.55 0.34
CA GLY A 283 15.59 -10.01 1.21
C GLY A 283 15.09 -11.40 0.83
N ARG A 284 14.91 -11.66 -0.48
CA ARG A 284 14.57 -13.00 -1.01
C ARG A 284 15.56 -14.06 -0.54
N ALA A 285 16.86 -13.79 -0.75
CA ALA A 285 17.94 -14.73 -0.44
C ALA A 285 18.09 -15.01 1.06
N ASN A 286 17.56 -14.15 1.93
CA ASN A 286 17.60 -14.29 3.38
C ASN A 286 16.24 -14.63 4.00
N GLY A 287 15.20 -14.94 3.20
CA GLY A 287 13.86 -15.30 3.68
C GLY A 287 13.11 -14.17 4.39
N ILE A 288 13.41 -12.91 4.06
CA ILE A 288 12.89 -11.72 4.75
C ILE A 288 11.62 -11.21 4.08
N GLY A 289 10.64 -10.76 4.88
CA GLY A 289 9.52 -9.94 4.43
C GLY A 289 8.19 -10.67 4.27
N ARG A 290 8.00 -11.85 4.87
CA ARG A 290 6.72 -12.57 4.90
C ARG A 290 5.82 -12.01 5.99
N LEU A 291 4.54 -11.85 5.70
CA LEU A 291 3.52 -11.41 6.63
C LEU A 291 2.18 -12.11 6.33
N ASP A 292 1.63 -12.78 7.33
CA ASP A 292 0.25 -13.28 7.39
C ASP A 292 -0.58 -12.28 8.18
N LEU A 293 -1.54 -11.63 7.55
CA LEU A 293 -2.29 -10.54 8.15
C LEU A 293 -3.79 -10.71 7.94
N VAL A 294 -4.56 -10.57 9.03
CA VAL A 294 -6.00 -10.33 8.95
C VAL A 294 -6.25 -8.85 9.13
N GLU A 295 -6.55 -8.16 8.03
CA GLU A 295 -6.73 -6.71 7.97
C GLU A 295 -8.21 -6.30 7.90
N ASN A 296 -8.50 -5.05 8.25
CA ASN A 296 -9.84 -4.47 8.10
C ASN A 296 -9.93 -3.69 6.80
N ARG A 297 -10.71 -4.20 5.83
CA ARG A 297 -10.95 -3.49 4.57
C ARG A 297 -11.81 -2.25 4.78
N PHE A 298 -11.56 -1.21 4.00
CA PHE A 298 -12.34 0.03 4.03
C PHE A 298 -13.83 -0.19 3.75
N VAL A 299 -14.15 -1.17 2.91
CA VAL A 299 -15.52 -1.61 2.62
C VAL A 299 -16.20 -2.36 3.78
N GLY A 300 -15.56 -2.49 4.95
CA GLY A 300 -16.17 -2.90 6.21
C GLY A 300 -16.04 -4.38 6.56
N MET A 301 -15.25 -5.17 5.85
CA MET A 301 -15.03 -6.60 6.15
C MET A 301 -13.59 -6.89 6.55
N LYS A 302 -13.36 -7.96 7.32
CA LYS A 302 -12.03 -8.51 7.55
C LYS A 302 -11.61 -9.38 6.37
N SER A 303 -10.34 -9.34 6.02
CA SER A 303 -9.75 -10.19 4.98
C SER A 303 -8.37 -10.65 5.40
N ARG A 304 -8.04 -11.92 5.16
CA ARG A 304 -6.70 -12.44 5.35
C ARG A 304 -5.93 -12.33 4.04
N GLY A 305 -4.72 -11.79 4.12
CA GLY A 305 -3.77 -11.68 3.01
C GLY A 305 -2.39 -12.14 3.43
N MET A 306 -1.70 -12.82 2.49
CA MET A 306 -0.28 -13.17 2.61
C MET A 306 0.52 -12.16 1.82
N TYR A 307 1.44 -11.49 2.49
CA TYR A 307 2.27 -10.45 1.88
C TYR A 307 3.74 -10.85 1.90
N GLU A 308 4.43 -10.53 0.83
CA GLU A 308 5.88 -10.63 0.72
C GLU A 308 6.45 -9.28 0.31
N THR A 309 7.21 -8.65 1.22
CA THR A 309 7.82 -7.33 1.03
C THR A 309 9.31 -7.35 1.35
N PRO A 310 10.11 -8.17 0.66
CA PRO A 310 11.50 -8.42 1.08
C PRO A 310 12.35 -7.14 1.15
N GLY A 311 12.40 -6.36 0.09
CA GLY A 311 13.14 -5.10 0.07
C GLY A 311 12.52 -4.02 0.94
N GLY A 312 11.18 -3.97 0.99
CA GLY A 312 10.46 -3.02 1.83
C GLY A 312 10.72 -3.22 3.32
N THR A 313 10.79 -4.45 3.78
CA THR A 313 11.11 -4.78 5.18
C THR A 313 12.53 -4.35 5.55
N ILE A 314 13.50 -4.57 4.66
CA ILE A 314 14.88 -4.10 4.85
C ILE A 314 14.93 -2.58 4.87
N LEU A 315 14.26 -1.92 3.93
CA LEU A 315 14.25 -0.46 3.82
C LEU A 315 13.61 0.20 5.05
N LEU A 316 12.50 -0.34 5.55
CA LEU A 316 11.86 0.19 6.76
C LEU A 316 12.80 0.13 7.97
N ALA A 317 13.47 -1.00 8.17
CA ALA A 317 14.44 -1.15 9.26
C ALA A 317 15.62 -0.18 9.13
N ALA A 318 16.13 0.01 7.90
CA ALA A 318 17.21 0.95 7.61
C ALA A 318 16.79 2.40 7.85
N HIS A 319 15.62 2.80 7.33
CA HIS A 319 15.10 4.16 7.48
C HIS A 319 14.85 4.52 8.94
N ARG A 320 14.19 3.63 9.72
CA ARG A 320 14.05 3.80 11.16
C ARG A 320 15.40 3.88 11.88
N GLY A 321 16.40 3.14 11.37
CA GLY A 321 17.78 3.19 11.89
C GLY A 321 18.41 4.57 11.75
N ILE A 322 18.33 5.22 10.60
CA ILE A 322 18.91 6.56 10.41
C ILE A 322 18.13 7.64 11.15
N GLU A 323 16.79 7.57 11.16
CA GLU A 323 15.95 8.49 11.91
C GLU A 323 16.28 8.50 13.41
N SER A 324 16.63 7.34 13.97
CA SER A 324 16.90 7.20 15.41
C SER A 324 18.05 8.06 15.92
N ILE A 325 18.94 8.51 15.03
CA ILE A 325 20.07 9.38 15.39
C ILE A 325 19.98 10.80 14.79
N THR A 326 19.04 11.05 13.89
CA THR A 326 18.92 12.34 13.17
C THR A 326 17.68 13.13 13.55
N LEU A 327 16.62 12.49 14.05
CA LEU A 327 15.43 13.18 14.49
C LEU A 327 15.46 13.52 15.98
N ASP A 328 15.07 14.74 16.33
CA ASP A 328 14.74 15.11 17.71
C ASP A 328 13.58 14.25 18.24
N ARG A 329 13.61 13.99 19.55
CA ARG A 329 12.59 13.17 20.22
C ARG A 329 11.16 13.65 19.96
N GLY A 330 10.92 14.96 20.04
CA GLY A 330 9.59 15.53 19.84
C GLY A 330 9.11 15.36 18.41
N ALA A 331 9.98 15.62 17.43
CA ALA A 331 9.69 15.46 16.01
C ALA A 331 9.45 13.99 15.65
N MET A 332 10.26 13.08 16.20
CA MET A 332 10.11 11.63 15.96
C MET A 332 8.77 11.11 16.51
N HIS A 333 8.40 11.48 17.74
CA HIS A 333 7.13 11.06 18.35
C HIS A 333 5.94 11.63 17.57
N LEU A 334 5.96 12.93 17.20
CA LEU A 334 4.91 13.54 16.39
C LEU A 334 4.75 12.83 15.03
N LYS A 335 5.86 12.53 14.36
CA LYS A 335 5.83 11.77 13.10
C LYS A 335 5.20 10.39 13.28
N ASP A 336 5.53 9.69 14.36
CA ASP A 336 4.96 8.38 14.66
C ASP A 336 3.45 8.45 14.99
N GLU A 337 2.97 9.55 15.56
CA GLU A 337 1.54 9.82 15.76
C GLU A 337 0.80 10.11 14.44
N LEU A 338 1.46 10.75 13.47
CA LEU A 338 0.89 11.04 12.14
C LEU A 338 0.84 9.79 11.24
N MET A 339 1.74 8.84 11.42
CA MET A 339 1.91 7.67 10.56
C MET A 339 0.63 6.84 10.42
N PRO A 340 -0.13 6.48 11.49
CA PRO A 340 -1.34 5.68 11.34
C PRO A 340 -2.39 6.38 10.48
N LYS A 341 -2.53 7.70 10.62
CA LYS A 341 -3.47 8.48 9.80
C LYS A 341 -3.03 8.57 8.35
N TYR A 342 -1.74 8.74 8.10
CA TYR A 342 -1.19 8.68 6.75
C TYR A 342 -1.44 7.32 6.10
N ALA A 343 -1.14 6.23 6.81
CA ALA A 343 -1.35 4.87 6.33
C ALA A 343 -2.82 4.56 6.04
N GLU A 344 -3.74 5.04 6.90
CA GLU A 344 -5.19 4.92 6.71
C GLU A 344 -5.65 5.62 5.42
N LEU A 345 -5.24 6.88 5.20
CA LEU A 345 -5.60 7.63 4.00
C LEU A 345 -5.12 6.91 2.73
N VAL A 346 -3.88 6.43 2.74
CA VAL A 346 -3.31 5.69 1.61
C VAL A 346 -4.07 4.38 1.39
N TYR A 347 -4.34 3.61 2.44
CA TYR A 347 -5.04 2.34 2.37
C TYR A 347 -6.47 2.50 1.81
N TYR A 348 -7.16 3.59 2.20
CA TYR A 348 -8.52 3.91 1.77
C TYR A 348 -8.61 4.53 0.37
N GLY A 349 -7.48 4.85 -0.27
CA GLY A 349 -7.45 5.38 -1.64
C GLY A 349 -7.41 6.90 -1.74
N PHE A 350 -7.19 7.62 -0.64
CA PHE A 350 -7.11 9.08 -0.58
C PHE A 350 -5.71 9.63 -0.90
N TRP A 351 -5.00 9.00 -1.88
CA TRP A 351 -3.65 9.43 -2.25
C TRP A 351 -3.58 10.90 -2.70
N PHE A 352 -4.58 11.36 -3.45
CA PHE A 352 -4.65 12.73 -3.97
C PHE A 352 -5.50 13.67 -3.08
N SER A 353 -5.74 13.33 -1.82
CA SER A 353 -6.51 14.19 -0.92
C SER A 353 -5.64 15.25 -0.27
N PRO A 354 -6.22 16.45 0.03
CA PRO A 354 -5.50 17.53 0.71
C PRO A 354 -4.89 17.12 2.05
N GLU A 355 -5.59 16.28 2.83
CA GLU A 355 -5.10 15.83 4.14
C GLU A 355 -3.85 14.92 4.00
N ARG A 356 -3.80 14.04 2.98
CA ARG A 356 -2.60 13.24 2.74
C ARG A 356 -1.44 14.15 2.30
N GLU A 357 -1.69 15.15 1.46
CA GLU A 357 -0.68 16.11 1.03
C GLU A 357 -0.14 16.96 2.18
N MET A 358 -1.01 17.41 3.10
CA MET A 358 -0.58 18.11 4.30
C MET A 358 0.29 17.24 5.21
N LEU A 359 -0.09 15.97 5.40
CA LEU A 359 0.72 15.02 6.18
C LEU A 359 2.06 14.76 5.50
N GLN A 360 2.08 14.60 4.16
CA GLN A 360 3.32 14.42 3.41
C GLN A 360 4.27 15.61 3.57
N ALA A 361 3.76 16.83 3.46
CA ALA A 361 4.56 18.03 3.64
C ALA A 361 5.20 18.11 5.04
N ALA A 362 4.44 17.76 6.09
CA ALA A 362 4.96 17.70 7.46
C ALA A 362 6.03 16.60 7.62
N ILE A 363 5.80 15.42 7.02
CA ILE A 363 6.74 14.31 7.01
C ILE A 363 8.01 14.71 6.27
N ASP A 364 7.90 15.25 5.05
CA ASP A 364 9.05 15.65 4.23
C ASP A 364 9.91 16.71 4.93
N ARG A 365 9.29 17.65 5.65
CA ARG A 365 10.00 18.61 6.49
C ARG A 365 10.86 17.92 7.56
N SER A 366 10.37 16.83 8.15
CA SER A 366 11.13 16.09 9.16
C SER A 366 12.34 15.38 8.57
N GLN A 367 12.35 15.11 7.26
CA GLN A 367 13.37 14.31 6.60
C GLN A 367 14.60 15.11 6.12
N GLU A 368 14.57 16.43 6.16
CA GLU A 368 15.62 17.29 5.57
C GLU A 368 17.04 16.98 6.06
N LEU A 369 17.19 16.51 7.29
CA LEU A 369 18.47 16.12 7.89
C LEU A 369 18.63 14.62 8.09
N VAL A 370 17.68 13.80 7.60
CA VAL A 370 17.75 12.35 7.67
C VAL A 370 18.69 11.85 6.55
N THR A 371 19.99 12.05 6.78
CA THR A 371 21.07 11.76 5.82
C THR A 371 22.19 11.03 6.52
N GLY A 372 22.75 10.01 5.90
CA GLY A 372 23.82 9.20 6.46
C GLY A 372 23.74 7.75 6.01
N ARG A 373 24.26 6.83 6.81
CA ARG A 373 24.30 5.41 6.45
C ARG A 373 23.90 4.51 7.61
N VAL A 374 23.32 3.37 7.24
CA VAL A 374 22.93 2.32 8.18
C VAL A 374 23.51 0.99 7.74
N ARG A 375 24.19 0.32 8.63
CA ARG A 375 24.67 -1.06 8.44
C ARG A 375 23.64 -2.04 8.99
N LEU A 376 23.31 -3.03 8.17
CA LEU A 376 22.30 -4.03 8.47
C LEU A 376 22.90 -5.44 8.43
N LYS A 377 22.38 -6.30 9.31
CA LYS A 377 22.60 -7.73 9.30
C LYS A 377 21.30 -8.42 8.87
N LEU A 378 21.34 -9.10 7.73
CA LEU A 378 20.26 -9.90 7.18
C LEU A 378 20.52 -11.37 7.51
N TYR A 379 19.56 -12.03 8.14
CA TYR A 379 19.75 -13.42 8.55
C TYR A 379 18.42 -14.12 8.81
N LYS A 380 18.15 -15.19 8.06
CA LYS A 380 17.04 -16.13 8.29
C LYS A 380 15.73 -15.43 8.71
N GLY A 381 15.18 -14.61 7.83
CA GLY A 381 13.92 -13.90 8.03
C GLY A 381 14.03 -12.60 8.83
N SER A 382 15.19 -12.28 9.43
CA SER A 382 15.36 -11.11 10.27
C SER A 382 16.25 -10.03 9.67
N VAL A 383 15.98 -8.78 10.06
CA VAL A 383 16.79 -7.60 9.74
C VAL A 383 17.22 -6.94 11.05
N GLY A 384 18.52 -6.88 11.31
CA GLY A 384 19.08 -6.21 12.47
C GLY A 384 19.92 -4.99 12.08
N VAL A 385 19.68 -3.84 12.70
CA VAL A 385 20.55 -2.66 12.57
C VAL A 385 21.78 -2.87 13.46
N ILE A 386 22.98 -2.86 12.85
CA ILE A 386 24.25 -3.11 13.53
C ILE A 386 25.21 -1.91 13.57
N GLY A 387 24.82 -0.81 12.92
CA GLY A 387 25.57 0.45 12.95
C GLY A 387 24.82 1.54 12.20
N ARG A 388 25.06 2.77 12.58
CA ARG A 388 24.51 3.96 11.95
C ARG A 388 25.44 5.15 12.10
N GLU A 389 25.54 5.97 11.05
CA GLU A 389 26.40 7.14 10.98
C GLU A 389 25.68 8.27 10.26
N SER A 390 25.79 9.49 10.77
CA SER A 390 25.23 10.68 10.12
C SER A 390 26.04 11.93 10.46
N PRO A 391 26.29 12.84 9.49
CA PRO A 391 26.85 14.15 9.79
C PRO A 391 25.88 15.05 10.58
N TYR A 392 24.58 14.68 10.63
CA TYR A 392 23.53 15.42 11.34
C TYR A 392 23.09 14.65 12.60
N SER A 393 23.93 13.75 13.14
CA SER A 393 23.58 12.96 14.32
C SER A 393 23.34 13.86 15.53
N LEU A 394 22.24 13.59 16.23
CA LEU A 394 21.91 14.17 17.53
C LEU A 394 22.42 13.27 18.69
N TYR A 395 23.01 12.13 18.36
CA TYR A 395 23.61 11.24 19.35
C TYR A 395 24.98 11.81 19.75
N ASP A 396 25.04 12.28 20.98
CA ASP A 396 26.26 12.85 21.57
C ASP A 396 26.84 11.85 22.57
N GLN A 397 28.00 11.30 22.24
CA GLN A 397 28.65 10.26 23.04
C GLN A 397 29.12 10.82 24.39
N ASP A 398 29.52 12.08 24.44
CA ASP A 398 30.01 12.72 25.68
C ASP A 398 28.87 12.98 26.68
N LEU A 399 27.64 13.17 26.17
CA LEU A 399 26.44 13.33 27.00
C LEU A 399 25.93 12.01 27.60
N VAL A 400 26.14 10.89 26.91
CA VAL A 400 25.53 9.60 27.31
C VAL A 400 26.52 8.63 27.95
N THR A 401 27.84 8.94 27.93
CA THR A 401 28.85 8.08 28.50
C THR A 401 28.77 8.05 30.02
N PHE A 402 29.11 6.90 30.62
CA PHE A 402 29.28 6.74 32.06
C PHE A 402 30.76 6.86 32.49
N GLU A 403 31.67 7.22 31.56
CA GLU A 403 33.09 7.37 31.86
C GLU A 403 33.36 8.69 32.61
N GLU A 404 34.40 8.69 33.47
CA GLU A 404 34.81 9.88 34.21
C GLU A 404 35.35 10.97 33.26
N GLY A 405 34.87 12.21 33.42
CA GLY A 405 35.37 13.39 32.71
C GLY A 405 34.42 14.00 31.68
N ALA A 406 33.31 13.35 31.37
CA ALA A 406 32.25 13.95 30.56
C ALA A 406 31.41 14.93 31.39
N VAL A 407 31.56 16.22 31.18
CA VAL A 407 30.95 17.30 32.03
C VAL A 407 29.78 17.99 31.33
N ALA A 408 28.99 17.26 30.60
CA ALA A 408 27.89 17.92 29.86
C ALA A 408 26.54 17.94 30.61
N TYR A 409 26.40 17.20 31.73
CA TYR A 409 25.13 17.04 32.46
C TYR A 409 25.33 16.99 33.98
N ASP A 410 24.67 17.90 34.70
CA ASP A 410 24.65 17.83 36.19
C ASP A 410 23.52 16.91 36.66
N HIS A 411 23.87 15.77 37.21
CA HIS A 411 22.92 14.78 37.75
C HIS A 411 21.95 15.36 38.78
N ARG A 412 22.31 16.47 39.47
CA ARG A 412 21.47 17.13 40.46
C ARG A 412 20.22 17.80 39.86
N ASP A 413 20.28 18.17 38.58
CA ASP A 413 19.14 18.78 37.86
C ASP A 413 17.96 17.81 37.72
N ALA A 414 18.24 16.53 37.62
CA ALA A 414 17.22 15.48 37.56
C ALA A 414 16.31 15.48 38.80
N ALA A 415 16.83 15.78 39.99
CA ALA A 415 16.05 15.77 41.22
C ALA A 415 14.91 16.80 41.23
N GLY A 416 15.14 18.01 40.68
CA GLY A 416 14.11 19.05 40.53
C GLY A 416 13.02 18.60 39.53
N PHE A 417 13.43 18.18 38.37
CA PHE A 417 12.55 17.67 37.33
C PHE A 417 11.65 16.52 37.82
N ILE A 418 12.25 15.50 38.49
CA ILE A 418 11.51 14.36 39.03
C ILE A 418 10.47 14.82 40.08
N ARG A 419 10.86 15.73 41.02
CA ARG A 419 9.95 16.22 42.04
C ARG A 419 8.72 16.91 41.46
N LEU A 420 8.88 17.77 40.44
CA LEU A 420 7.77 18.43 39.76
C LEU A 420 6.87 17.42 39.05
N ASN A 421 7.42 16.49 38.29
CA ASN A 421 6.64 15.45 37.63
C ASN A 421 5.94 14.50 38.61
N ALA A 422 6.51 14.27 39.78
CA ALA A 422 5.95 13.44 40.84
C ALA A 422 4.77 14.07 41.57
N LEU A 423 4.53 15.39 41.49
CA LEU A 423 3.44 16.08 42.24
C LEU A 423 2.09 15.40 41.95
N ARG A 424 1.75 15.18 40.69
CA ARG A 424 0.52 14.53 40.28
C ARG A 424 0.39 13.12 40.88
N LEU A 425 1.46 12.32 40.82
CA LEU A 425 1.46 10.94 41.32
C LEU A 425 1.36 10.88 42.84
N ARG A 426 2.03 11.81 43.55
CA ARG A 426 1.93 11.93 45.03
C ARG A 426 0.50 12.27 45.46
N THR A 427 -0.15 13.25 44.80
CA THR A 427 -1.55 13.62 45.07
C THR A 427 -2.49 12.43 44.85
N LEU A 428 -2.33 11.70 43.76
CA LEU A 428 -3.12 10.50 43.48
C LEU A 428 -2.88 9.38 44.50
N GLY A 429 -1.63 9.14 44.91
CA GLY A 429 -1.28 8.17 45.94
C GLY A 429 -1.87 8.53 47.32
N GLN A 430 -1.82 9.82 47.71
CA GLN A 430 -2.46 10.32 48.95
C GLN A 430 -3.97 10.10 48.91
N ARG A 431 -4.64 10.40 47.78
CA ARG A 431 -6.07 10.15 47.61
C ARG A 431 -6.42 8.68 47.73
N LYS A 432 -5.66 7.77 47.09
CA LYS A 432 -5.86 6.30 47.21
C LYS A 432 -5.74 5.84 48.65
N LYS A 433 -4.71 6.28 49.38
CA LYS A 433 -4.57 5.97 50.82
C LYS A 433 -5.77 6.44 51.64
N LYS A 434 -6.26 7.69 51.38
CA LYS A 434 -7.40 8.26 52.10
C LYS A 434 -8.70 7.47 51.82
N LEU A 435 -8.88 6.95 50.62
CA LEU A 435 -10.06 6.20 50.18
C LEU A 435 -9.92 4.69 50.42
N LYS A 436 -8.79 4.21 50.95
CA LYS A 436 -8.45 2.78 51.15
C LYS A 436 -8.63 1.95 49.85
N LEU A 437 -8.30 2.53 48.67
CA LEU A 437 -8.32 1.91 47.36
C LEU A 437 -6.99 1.24 47.04
#